data_b9539738fc3db55bc40bcc8c4d041c5b
#
_entry.id   b9539738fc3db55bc40bcc8c4d041c5b
#
_cell.length_a   1.000
_cell.length_b   1.000
_cell.length_c   1.000
_cell.angle_alpha   90.00
_cell.angle_beta   90.00
_cell.angle_gamma   90.00
#
_symmetry.space_group_name_H-M   'P 1'
#
loop_
_entity.id
_entity.type
_entity.pdbx_description
1 polymer ?
#
loop_
_entity_poly.entity_id
_entity_poly.type
_entity_poly.pdbx_seq_one_letter_code
_entity_poly.pdbx_strand_id
1 'polypeptide(L)'
;IPAEGDPLEPVPFTVLDPACREEDAAAKGLPQCAVRVGEVAPQLGTPTIDDLPLVELTSDYEPVEDLYRLSLDEALSNGRRTVVVFSTPAYCQTAACGPLLEGIKSVRGDYPDVDFVHIEVYTGLTEAGFQPDADHIAPAVVAYDLVSEPWVFVMDESGVVIARFEGVMNADELRPYLS
;
A
#
# COMPACT_ATOMS: atom_id res chain seq x y z
N ILE A 1 -11.94 -35.85 -28.20
CA ILE A 1 -10.59 -36.01 -27.59
C ILE A 1 -9.74 -35.01 -28.28
N PRO A 2 -9.22 -33.93 -27.62
CA PRO A 2 -8.26 -33.03 -28.23
C PRO A 2 -6.97 -33.83 -28.48
N ALA A 3 -6.37 -33.63 -29.66
CA ALA A 3 -5.07 -34.17 -30.00
C ALA A 3 -4.05 -33.69 -28.99
N GLU A 4 -3.08 -34.57 -28.67
CA GLU A 4 -1.90 -34.19 -27.90
C GLU A 4 -1.26 -32.98 -28.57
N GLY A 5 -1.45 -31.79 -27.95
CA GLY A 5 -0.70 -30.62 -28.30
C GLY A 5 0.73 -30.78 -27.78
N ASP A 6 1.69 -30.23 -28.52
CA ASP A 6 3.06 -30.10 -28.02
C ASP A 6 3.06 -29.53 -26.60
N PRO A 7 3.92 -30.00 -25.70
CA PRO A 7 4.02 -29.44 -24.36
C PRO A 7 4.26 -27.94 -24.46
N LEU A 8 3.44 -27.17 -23.73
CA LEU A 8 3.60 -25.72 -23.68
C LEU A 8 5.04 -25.41 -23.22
N GLU A 9 5.73 -24.60 -24.02
CA GLU A 9 7.05 -24.12 -23.63
C GLU A 9 6.93 -23.39 -22.28
N PRO A 10 7.78 -23.70 -21.29
CA PRO A 10 7.75 -23.02 -20.00
C PRO A 10 8.03 -21.54 -20.22
N VAL A 11 7.08 -20.68 -19.84
CA VAL A 11 7.29 -19.25 -19.81
C VAL A 11 8.18 -18.95 -18.59
N PRO A 12 9.42 -18.47 -18.79
CA PRO A 12 10.26 -18.10 -17.67
C PRO A 12 9.61 -16.89 -16.94
N PHE A 13 9.37 -17.04 -15.65
CA PHE A 13 9.01 -15.92 -14.78
C PHE A 13 10.12 -15.75 -13.74
N THR A 14 10.42 -14.49 -13.45
CA THR A 14 11.39 -14.17 -12.40
C THR A 14 10.63 -14.06 -11.08
N VAL A 15 10.91 -14.95 -10.13
CA VAL A 15 10.50 -14.75 -8.74
C VAL A 15 11.41 -13.66 -8.20
N LEU A 16 10.83 -12.53 -7.78
CA LEU A 16 11.58 -11.50 -7.08
C LEU A 16 12.18 -12.12 -5.82
N ASP A 17 13.51 -12.05 -5.71
CA ASP A 17 14.23 -12.54 -4.56
C ASP A 17 13.75 -11.80 -3.31
N PRO A 18 13.25 -12.48 -2.26
CA PRO A 18 12.91 -11.84 -1.00
C PRO A 18 14.12 -11.17 -0.33
N ALA A 19 15.34 -11.50 -0.76
CA ALA A 19 16.58 -10.83 -0.38
C ALA A 19 16.98 -9.70 -1.36
N CYS A 20 16.00 -9.08 -2.04
CA CYS A 20 16.26 -7.99 -2.96
C CYS A 20 17.23 -6.97 -2.33
N ARG A 21 18.42 -6.82 -2.92
CA ARG A 21 19.42 -5.84 -2.49
C ARG A 21 19.41 -4.71 -3.50
N GLU A 22 19.42 -3.47 -3.04
CA GLU A 22 19.45 -2.26 -3.89
C GLU A 22 20.53 -2.36 -4.98
N GLU A 23 21.74 -2.84 -4.61
CA GLU A 23 22.87 -3.00 -5.52
C GLU A 23 22.58 -3.99 -6.65
N ASP A 24 21.85 -5.07 -6.36
CA ASP A 24 21.50 -6.09 -7.34
C ASP A 24 20.32 -5.68 -8.24
N ALA A 25 19.37 -4.95 -7.72
CA ALA A 25 18.20 -4.47 -8.46
C ALA A 25 18.61 -3.40 -9.48
N ALA A 26 19.36 -2.39 -9.06
CA ALA A 26 19.86 -1.33 -9.93
C ALA A 26 20.81 -1.86 -11.02
N ALA A 27 21.70 -2.81 -10.68
CA ALA A 27 22.63 -3.42 -11.63
C ALA A 27 21.93 -4.27 -12.71
N LYS A 28 20.73 -4.77 -12.42
CA LYS A 28 19.94 -5.60 -13.36
C LYS A 28 18.81 -4.83 -14.05
N GLY A 29 18.66 -3.53 -13.80
CA GLY A 29 17.53 -2.73 -14.30
C GLY A 29 16.17 -3.22 -13.78
N LEU A 30 16.16 -3.87 -12.63
CA LEU A 30 14.94 -4.34 -11.97
C LEU A 30 14.34 -3.20 -11.12
N PRO A 31 13.02 -3.24 -10.86
CA PRO A 31 12.39 -2.31 -9.92
C PRO A 31 13.09 -2.38 -8.56
N GLN A 32 13.19 -1.25 -7.89
CA GLN A 32 13.70 -1.21 -6.53
C GLN A 32 12.75 -2.00 -5.60
N CYS A 33 13.23 -2.33 -4.40
CA CYS A 33 12.47 -3.19 -3.52
C CYS A 33 11.64 -2.36 -2.56
N ALA A 34 10.36 -2.64 -2.48
CA ALA A 34 9.51 -2.08 -1.44
C ALA A 34 10.13 -2.26 -0.04
N VAL A 35 9.87 -1.31 0.84
CA VAL A 35 10.31 -1.32 2.26
C VAL A 35 10.09 -2.70 2.88
N ARG A 36 11.08 -3.21 3.64
CA ARG A 36 11.10 -4.60 4.14
C ARG A 36 10.77 -4.68 5.61
N VAL A 37 10.36 -5.88 6.02
CA VAL A 37 10.24 -6.22 7.44
C VAL A 37 11.62 -6.07 8.11
N GLY A 38 11.65 -5.36 9.24
CA GLY A 38 12.84 -5.03 10.01
C GLY A 38 13.47 -3.67 9.64
N GLU A 39 13.01 -3.01 8.58
CA GLU A 39 13.44 -1.65 8.22
C GLU A 39 12.55 -0.61 8.90
N VAL A 40 13.10 0.58 9.16
CA VAL A 40 12.32 1.74 9.60
C VAL A 40 11.55 2.27 8.40
N ALA A 41 10.24 2.43 8.56
CA ALA A 41 9.37 2.92 7.51
C ALA A 41 9.71 4.39 7.17
N PRO A 42 9.69 4.79 5.88
CA PRO A 42 9.85 6.17 5.49
C PRO A 42 8.79 7.07 6.14
N GLN A 43 9.26 8.11 6.84
CA GLN A 43 8.40 9.11 7.48
C GLN A 43 8.31 10.34 6.58
N LEU A 44 7.11 10.67 6.14
CA LEU A 44 6.85 11.88 5.35
C LEU A 44 5.43 12.36 5.60
N GLY A 45 5.22 13.67 5.55
CA GLY A 45 3.90 14.27 5.64
C GLY A 45 3.04 13.85 4.46
N THR A 46 1.85 13.33 4.75
CA THR A 46 0.80 13.05 3.76
C THR A 46 -0.40 13.93 4.06
N PRO A 47 -1.15 14.38 3.05
CA PRO A 47 -2.32 15.23 3.28
C PRO A 47 -3.39 14.49 4.09
N THR A 48 -4.08 15.26 4.94
CA THR A 48 -5.15 14.82 5.83
C THR A 48 -6.47 15.53 5.53
N ILE A 49 -7.54 15.16 6.24
CA ILE A 49 -8.84 15.86 6.14
C ILE A 49 -8.78 17.32 6.61
N ASP A 50 -7.74 17.71 7.34
CA ASP A 50 -7.50 19.10 7.73
C ASP A 50 -6.86 19.92 6.59
N ASP A 51 -6.21 19.24 5.63
CA ASP A 51 -5.54 19.86 4.49
C ASP A 51 -6.43 19.90 3.24
N LEU A 52 -7.12 18.79 2.95
CA LEU A 52 -7.87 18.57 1.70
C LEU A 52 -9.22 17.89 1.97
N PRO A 53 -10.23 18.15 1.13
CA PRO A 53 -11.48 17.41 1.19
C PRO A 53 -11.28 15.93 0.80
N LEU A 54 -12.09 15.02 1.37
CA LEU A 54 -11.98 13.57 1.15
C LEU A 54 -11.94 13.16 -0.33
N VAL A 55 -12.64 13.85 -1.20
CA VAL A 55 -12.65 13.58 -2.65
C VAL A 55 -11.31 13.83 -3.34
N GLU A 56 -10.40 14.55 -2.69
CA GLU A 56 -9.03 14.78 -3.15
C GLU A 56 -8.03 13.81 -2.47
N LEU A 57 -8.41 13.23 -1.33
CA LEU A 57 -7.59 12.31 -0.57
C LEU A 57 -7.75 10.87 -0.99
N THR A 58 -8.87 10.51 -1.63
CA THR A 58 -9.14 9.11 -1.97
C THR A 58 -10.15 8.96 -3.09
N SER A 59 -9.97 7.90 -3.85
CA SER A 59 -10.91 7.42 -4.86
C SER A 59 -11.91 6.38 -4.31
N ASP A 60 -11.95 6.18 -3.00
CA ASP A 60 -12.91 5.28 -2.34
C ASP A 60 -14.34 5.85 -2.43
N TYR A 61 -15.31 4.99 -2.74
CA TYR A 61 -16.71 5.39 -2.85
C TYR A 61 -17.39 5.66 -1.50
N GLU A 62 -16.92 4.99 -0.45
CA GLU A 62 -17.46 5.12 0.92
C GLU A 62 -16.31 5.36 1.90
N PRO A 63 -15.62 6.53 1.81
CA PRO A 63 -14.44 6.79 2.61
C PRO A 63 -14.80 6.93 4.08
N VAL A 64 -13.93 6.40 4.95
CA VAL A 64 -14.04 6.55 6.39
C VAL A 64 -13.01 7.57 6.85
N GLU A 65 -13.47 8.72 7.35
CA GLU A 65 -12.63 9.86 7.73
C GLU A 65 -11.46 9.50 8.66
N ASP A 66 -11.66 8.51 9.55
CA ASP A 66 -10.63 8.12 10.52
C ASP A 66 -9.33 7.63 9.85
N LEU A 67 -9.39 7.12 8.61
CA LEU A 67 -8.21 6.69 7.85
C LEU A 67 -7.38 7.85 7.28
N TYR A 68 -7.86 9.09 7.41
CA TYR A 68 -7.26 10.30 6.82
C TYR A 68 -7.05 11.41 7.86
N ARG A 69 -7.13 11.10 9.17
CA ARG A 69 -6.95 12.07 10.26
C ARG A 69 -5.49 12.33 10.59
N LEU A 70 -4.64 11.34 10.41
CA LEU A 70 -3.21 11.44 10.69
C LEU A 70 -2.42 11.43 9.38
N SER A 71 -1.44 12.29 9.29
CA SER A 71 -0.40 12.14 8.27
C SER A 71 0.48 10.94 8.59
N LEU A 72 1.18 10.43 7.60
CA LEU A 72 2.03 9.24 7.78
C LEU A 72 3.14 9.46 8.81
N ASP A 73 3.78 10.63 8.80
CA ASP A 73 4.83 10.97 9.78
C ASP A 73 4.28 11.14 11.20
N GLU A 74 3.09 11.70 11.36
CA GLU A 74 2.41 11.77 12.65
C GLU A 74 2.09 10.38 13.19
N ALA A 75 1.49 9.51 12.37
CA ALA A 75 1.15 8.15 12.75
C ALA A 75 2.40 7.34 13.15
N LEU A 76 3.52 7.49 12.42
CA LEU A 76 4.75 6.76 12.69
C LEU A 76 5.59 7.34 13.85
N SER A 77 5.28 8.54 14.34
CA SER A 77 6.03 9.21 15.41
C SER A 77 5.29 9.31 16.75
N ASN A 78 4.02 8.95 16.80
CA ASN A 78 3.21 9.10 18.03
C ASN A 78 3.36 7.96 19.03
N GLY A 79 4.16 6.93 18.73
CA GLY A 79 4.43 5.79 19.61
C GLY A 79 3.31 4.75 19.64
N ARG A 80 2.44 4.74 18.65
CA ARG A 80 1.39 3.73 18.47
C ARG A 80 1.75 2.81 17.31
N ARG A 81 1.23 1.58 17.35
CA ARG A 81 1.29 0.66 16.20
C ARG A 81 0.50 1.26 15.06
N THR A 82 1.02 1.13 13.84
CA THR A 82 0.40 1.75 12.66
C THR A 82 0.21 0.73 11.55
N VAL A 83 -0.96 0.74 10.93
CA VAL A 83 -1.26 0.05 9.67
C VAL A 83 -1.39 1.09 8.57
N VAL A 84 -0.55 0.99 7.56
CA VAL A 84 -0.62 1.85 6.37
C VAL A 84 -1.08 1.04 5.17
N VAL A 85 -2.09 1.53 4.47
CA VAL A 85 -2.65 0.92 3.26
C VAL A 85 -2.39 1.84 2.09
N PHE A 86 -1.69 1.35 1.09
CA PHE A 86 -1.56 2.00 -0.21
C PHE A 86 -2.54 1.35 -1.19
N SER A 87 -3.54 2.07 -1.60
CA SER A 87 -4.52 1.55 -2.57
C SER A 87 -5.18 2.68 -3.37
N THR A 88 -5.76 2.32 -4.51
CA THR A 88 -6.50 3.23 -5.39
C THR A 88 -7.80 2.57 -5.84
N PRO A 89 -8.86 2.59 -5.01
CA PRO A 89 -10.07 1.81 -5.25
C PRO A 89 -10.71 2.03 -6.63
N ALA A 90 -10.77 3.27 -7.14
CA ALA A 90 -11.39 3.57 -8.43
C ALA A 90 -10.48 3.29 -9.64
N TYR A 91 -9.16 3.24 -9.46
CA TYR A 91 -8.19 3.16 -10.56
C TYR A 91 -7.34 1.88 -10.53
N CYS A 92 -7.61 0.97 -9.61
CA CYS A 92 -6.87 -0.27 -9.40
C CYS A 92 -7.00 -1.22 -10.60
N GLN A 93 -5.88 -1.57 -11.20
CA GLN A 93 -5.87 -2.46 -12.37
C GLN A 93 -6.23 -3.92 -12.02
N THR A 94 -6.00 -4.34 -10.77
CA THR A 94 -6.21 -5.71 -10.31
C THR A 94 -7.58 -5.94 -9.67
N ALA A 95 -8.39 -4.89 -9.48
CA ALA A 95 -9.64 -4.90 -8.72
C ALA A 95 -9.50 -5.39 -7.26
N ALA A 96 -8.27 -5.44 -6.72
CA ALA A 96 -8.00 -5.89 -5.35
C ALA A 96 -8.10 -4.75 -4.32
N CYS A 97 -7.86 -3.50 -4.72
CA CYS A 97 -7.77 -2.36 -3.82
C CYS A 97 -9.06 -2.10 -3.02
N GLY A 98 -10.21 -2.11 -3.68
CA GLY A 98 -11.51 -1.91 -3.01
C GLY A 98 -11.78 -2.97 -1.95
N PRO A 99 -11.82 -4.27 -2.29
CA PRO A 99 -12.04 -5.35 -1.32
C PRO A 99 -11.04 -5.37 -0.17
N LEU A 100 -9.75 -5.07 -0.44
CA LEU A 100 -8.74 -4.98 0.60
C LEU A 100 -9.05 -3.82 1.56
N LEU A 101 -9.33 -2.62 1.04
CA LEU A 101 -9.65 -1.45 1.86
C LEU A 101 -10.91 -1.66 2.71
N GLU A 102 -11.95 -2.31 2.16
CA GLU A 102 -13.14 -2.70 2.93
C GLU A 102 -12.79 -3.66 4.09
N GLY A 103 -11.90 -4.62 3.86
CA GLY A 103 -11.37 -5.49 4.91
C GLY A 103 -10.69 -4.70 6.03
N ILE A 104 -9.83 -3.72 5.70
CA ILE A 104 -9.18 -2.83 6.66
C ILE A 104 -10.20 -2.02 7.46
N LYS A 105 -11.19 -1.43 6.78
CA LYS A 105 -12.28 -0.70 7.44
C LYS A 105 -13.03 -1.56 8.45
N SER A 106 -13.23 -2.85 8.15
CA SER A 106 -13.95 -3.77 9.03
C SER A 106 -13.16 -4.14 10.29
N VAL A 107 -11.83 -4.28 10.16
CA VAL A 107 -10.94 -4.73 11.26
C VAL A 107 -10.57 -3.58 12.19
N ARG A 108 -10.39 -2.36 11.67
CA ARG A 108 -9.87 -1.21 12.45
C ARG A 108 -10.63 -0.94 13.76
N GLY A 109 -11.95 -1.15 13.75
CA GLY A 109 -12.80 -0.91 14.93
C GLY A 109 -12.52 -1.82 16.12
N ASP A 110 -11.89 -2.98 15.90
CA ASP A 110 -11.52 -3.93 16.93
C ASP A 110 -10.20 -3.53 17.64
N TYR A 111 -9.46 -2.57 17.09
CA TYR A 111 -8.11 -2.19 17.56
C TYR A 111 -7.98 -0.67 17.78
N PRO A 112 -8.62 -0.12 18.83
CA PRO A 112 -8.63 1.34 19.07
C PRO A 112 -7.24 1.92 19.42
N ASP A 113 -6.29 1.07 19.79
CA ASP A 113 -4.91 1.47 20.09
C ASP A 113 -3.94 1.37 18.91
N VAL A 114 -4.45 1.02 17.73
CA VAL A 114 -3.70 0.96 16.47
C VAL A 114 -4.19 2.09 15.56
N ASP A 115 -3.25 2.78 14.95
CA ASP A 115 -3.55 3.79 13.94
C ASP A 115 -3.67 3.14 12.56
N PHE A 116 -4.69 3.52 11.81
CA PHE A 116 -4.91 3.05 10.46
C PHE A 116 -4.90 4.26 9.51
N VAL A 117 -4.00 4.23 8.53
CA VAL A 117 -3.83 5.29 7.54
C VAL A 117 -4.02 4.71 6.14
N HIS A 118 -4.88 5.30 5.34
CA HIS A 118 -4.99 5.01 3.92
C HIS A 118 -4.31 6.09 3.11
N ILE A 119 -3.45 5.68 2.19
CA ILE A 119 -2.76 6.55 1.25
C ILE A 119 -3.22 6.17 -0.15
N GLU A 120 -3.85 7.12 -0.83
CA GLU A 120 -4.20 7.00 -2.24
C GLU A 120 -2.91 6.95 -3.08
N VAL A 121 -2.90 6.08 -4.08
CA VAL A 121 -1.74 5.91 -4.97
C VAL A 121 -1.50 7.14 -5.83
N TYR A 122 -2.56 7.86 -6.17
CA TYR A 122 -2.51 9.03 -7.03
C TYR A 122 -2.89 10.31 -6.31
N THR A 123 -2.29 11.42 -6.72
CA THR A 123 -2.65 12.78 -6.31
C THR A 123 -3.40 13.51 -7.42
N GLY A 124 -4.05 14.62 -7.10
CA GLY A 124 -4.73 15.44 -8.10
C GLY A 124 -6.03 14.82 -8.64
N LEU A 125 -6.69 13.96 -7.86
CA LEU A 125 -7.89 13.20 -8.28
C LEU A 125 -9.02 14.06 -8.87
N THR A 126 -9.14 15.32 -8.43
CA THR A 126 -10.18 16.26 -8.87
C THR A 126 -9.71 17.23 -9.95
N GLU A 127 -8.46 17.12 -10.40
CA GLU A 127 -7.92 17.99 -11.43
C GLU A 127 -8.59 17.76 -12.79
N ALA A 128 -8.79 18.84 -13.52
CA ALA A 128 -9.38 18.74 -14.86
C ALA A 128 -8.46 17.96 -15.81
N GLY A 129 -8.93 16.82 -16.28
CA GLY A 129 -8.16 15.94 -17.17
C GLY A 129 -7.25 14.96 -16.42
N PHE A 130 -7.42 14.78 -15.11
CA PHE A 130 -6.70 13.76 -14.33
C PHE A 130 -6.66 12.40 -15.06
N GLN A 131 -5.50 11.81 -15.05
CA GLN A 131 -5.26 10.43 -15.49
C GLN A 131 -4.41 9.71 -14.44
N PRO A 132 -4.68 8.43 -14.14
CA PRO A 132 -3.86 7.63 -13.22
C PRO A 132 -2.54 7.22 -13.90
N ASP A 133 -1.60 8.14 -13.97
CA ASP A 133 -0.29 7.97 -14.63
C ASP A 133 0.88 8.35 -13.72
N ALA A 134 2.09 8.25 -14.24
CA ALA A 134 3.31 8.46 -13.47
C ALA A 134 3.48 9.88 -12.93
N ASP A 135 2.85 10.89 -13.55
CA ASP A 135 2.96 12.28 -13.13
C ASP A 135 2.13 12.56 -11.87
N HIS A 136 1.17 11.68 -11.58
CA HIS A 136 0.25 11.79 -10.44
C HIS A 136 0.58 10.82 -9.29
N ILE A 137 1.67 10.05 -9.36
CA ILE A 137 2.03 9.11 -8.29
C ILE A 137 2.30 9.88 -6.98
N ALA A 138 1.65 9.45 -5.89
CA ALA A 138 1.81 10.05 -4.59
C ALA A 138 3.26 9.91 -4.06
N PRO A 139 3.83 10.96 -3.44
CA PRO A 139 5.19 10.92 -2.91
C PRO A 139 5.47 9.76 -1.95
N ALA A 140 4.49 9.35 -1.18
CA ALA A 140 4.60 8.22 -0.26
C ALA A 140 4.77 6.88 -1.00
N VAL A 141 4.11 6.68 -2.15
CA VAL A 141 4.28 5.50 -3.00
C VAL A 141 5.72 5.40 -3.50
N VAL A 142 6.30 6.55 -3.92
CA VAL A 142 7.69 6.64 -4.35
C VAL A 142 8.65 6.36 -3.20
N ALA A 143 8.39 6.93 -2.01
CA ALA A 143 9.26 6.75 -0.83
C ALA A 143 9.28 5.30 -0.33
N TYR A 144 8.19 4.54 -0.53
CA TYR A 144 8.10 3.13 -0.18
C TYR A 144 8.54 2.19 -1.31
N ASP A 145 8.99 2.72 -2.45
CA ASP A 145 9.41 1.97 -3.64
C ASP A 145 8.35 0.96 -4.14
N LEU A 146 7.10 1.39 -4.18
CA LEU A 146 5.99 0.53 -4.60
C LEU A 146 5.85 0.56 -6.13
N VAL A 147 5.89 -0.62 -6.75
CA VAL A 147 5.75 -0.81 -8.21
C VAL A 147 4.39 -1.41 -8.60
N SER A 148 3.57 -1.68 -7.62
CA SER A 148 2.24 -2.29 -7.74
C SER A 148 1.31 -1.77 -6.65
N GLU A 149 0.03 -2.05 -6.76
CA GLU A 149 -0.98 -1.81 -5.71
C GLU A 149 -1.99 -2.99 -5.66
N PRO A 150 -2.61 -3.24 -4.51
CA PRO A 150 -2.44 -2.56 -3.22
C PRO A 150 -1.30 -3.14 -2.37
N TRP A 151 -0.83 -2.35 -1.39
CA TRP A 151 0.08 -2.78 -0.34
C TRP A 151 -0.46 -2.46 1.03
N VAL A 152 -0.13 -3.31 2.01
CA VAL A 152 -0.35 -3.04 3.44
C VAL A 152 0.95 -3.23 4.19
N PHE A 153 1.29 -2.27 5.05
CA PHE A 153 2.41 -2.35 5.97
C PHE A 153 1.90 -2.23 7.40
N VAL A 154 2.46 -3.04 8.29
CA VAL A 154 2.25 -2.91 9.73
C VAL A 154 3.56 -2.53 10.36
N MET A 155 3.56 -1.43 11.10
CA MET A 155 4.71 -0.93 11.85
C MET A 155 4.46 -1.02 13.35
N ASP A 156 5.51 -1.33 14.09
CA ASP A 156 5.50 -1.26 15.54
C ASP A 156 5.54 0.19 16.08
N GLU A 157 5.52 0.35 17.37
CA GLU A 157 5.50 1.63 18.08
C GLU A 157 6.78 2.49 17.85
N SER A 158 7.81 1.91 17.25
CA SER A 158 9.06 2.59 16.85
C SER A 158 9.13 2.92 15.36
N GLY A 159 8.08 2.60 14.59
CA GLY A 159 8.02 2.81 13.15
C GLY A 159 8.79 1.75 12.34
N VAL A 160 9.17 0.62 12.95
CA VAL A 160 9.79 -0.50 12.24
C VAL A 160 8.72 -1.38 11.61
N VAL A 161 8.88 -1.74 10.35
CA VAL A 161 7.97 -2.65 9.64
C VAL A 161 8.06 -4.05 10.24
N ILE A 162 6.95 -4.57 10.76
CA ILE A 162 6.83 -5.91 11.33
C ILE A 162 6.08 -6.89 10.42
N ALA A 163 5.27 -6.38 9.49
CA ALA A 163 4.64 -7.17 8.44
C ALA A 163 4.38 -6.32 7.20
N ARG A 164 4.35 -6.97 6.03
CA ARG A 164 3.93 -6.35 4.78
C ARG A 164 3.16 -7.34 3.91
N PHE A 165 2.21 -6.85 3.15
CA PHE A 165 1.37 -7.65 2.26
C PHE A 165 1.24 -6.94 0.92
N GLU A 166 1.30 -7.70 -0.16
CA GLU A 166 1.12 -7.20 -1.52
C GLU A 166 -0.09 -7.88 -2.17
N GLY A 167 -0.91 -7.09 -2.85
CA GLY A 167 -2.04 -7.60 -3.62
C GLY A 167 -3.22 -8.06 -2.75
N VAL A 168 -3.77 -9.22 -3.03
CA VAL A 168 -4.96 -9.75 -2.35
C VAL A 168 -4.58 -10.34 -1.00
N MET A 169 -5.16 -9.81 0.07
CA MET A 169 -5.05 -10.36 1.41
C MET A 169 -6.42 -10.39 2.10
N ASN A 170 -6.58 -11.27 3.07
CA ASN A 170 -7.69 -11.23 4.00
C ASN A 170 -7.30 -10.37 5.22
N ALA A 171 -8.19 -9.46 5.63
CA ALA A 171 -7.96 -8.60 6.80
C ALA A 171 -7.66 -9.38 8.11
N ASP A 172 -8.12 -10.63 8.22
CA ASP A 172 -7.78 -11.50 9.36
C ASP A 172 -6.28 -11.85 9.43
N GLU A 173 -5.56 -11.75 8.31
CA GLU A 173 -4.11 -11.96 8.27
C GLU A 173 -3.33 -10.87 9.02
N LEU A 174 -3.96 -9.70 9.25
CA LEU A 174 -3.39 -8.61 10.06
C LEU A 174 -3.46 -8.88 11.56
N ARG A 175 -4.49 -9.60 12.03
CA ARG A 175 -4.77 -9.77 13.47
C ARG A 175 -3.58 -10.19 14.31
N PRO A 176 -2.68 -11.11 13.86
CA PRO A 176 -1.49 -11.49 14.63
C PRO A 176 -0.50 -10.34 14.90
N TYR A 177 -0.58 -9.27 14.12
CA TYR A 177 0.35 -8.14 14.18
C TYR A 177 -0.26 -6.91 14.88
N LEU A 178 -1.54 -6.94 15.26
CA LEU A 178 -2.26 -5.79 15.81
C LEU A 178 -2.38 -5.79 17.34
N SER A 179 -1.91 -6.84 18.00
CA SER A 179 -1.96 -6.99 19.46
C SER A 179 -0.61 -6.80 20.10
#